data_d5ed6a8b23e65c83c81ef6a351466e98
#
_entry.id   d5ed6a8b23e65c83c81ef6a351466e98
#
_cell.length_a   1.000
_cell.length_b   1.000
_cell.length_c   1.000
_cell.angle_alpha   90.00
_cell.angle_beta   90.00
_cell.angle_gamma   90.00
#
_symmetry.space_group_name_H-M   'P 1'
#
loop_
_entity.id
_entity.type
_entity.pdbx_description
1 polymer ?
#
loop_
_entity_poly.entity_id
_entity_poly.type
_entity_poly.pdbx_seq_one_letter_code
_entity_poly.pdbx_strand_id
1 'polypeptide(L)'
;MRGTSALALVVVLLVAGAAPIATAQQPDFTQEHWYHSYATLTIDVQAWEDDYPEVVRLVSAGTTLYGRQQWVVQISDWSVENKSDGSPKEKVYIDGGHHGNEHLGTELAFLTAEFYIEGWSESDPVAIEVLQNTELHIMILLNADGNDADSRWNMNQVDLNRNYDHHWTTDETASGDGPFSEPETSNNAAYMHEWVTDADLYVTMHTGTWILAYPWGFTPNMPSDYELFEFIRDDIHENIDGELPIRNANAGIYPTHGTSRDYGYGVMGYPCFTFETDDEQFLLGSLQEVSDRLALELEVMRYLISNVWYWRARLSVDSLEFGGNFVDLSVSNLGRASTANATLHYIDGAGEVQWHSGNFSVNASNHTKAKLDASELSMVDGGYFELHYQKRVIDAALWVNEPINNSMVKLQEEDSGWLLPAPSILMVIISIALAAINSRNRKFEQ
;
A
#
# COMPACT_ATOMS: atom_id res chain seq x y z
N MET A 1 12.43 -24.02 -16.15
CA MET A 1 11.65 -25.02 -15.45
C MET A 1 11.11 -24.46 -14.11
N ARG A 2 10.75 -23.18 -14.05
CA ARG A 2 10.27 -22.50 -12.83
C ARG A 2 8.78 -22.11 -12.88
N GLY A 3 8.10 -22.40 -14.00
CA GLY A 3 6.68 -22.08 -14.15
C GLY A 3 5.69 -23.18 -13.77
N THR A 4 6.19 -24.36 -13.43
CA THR A 4 5.32 -25.51 -13.13
C THR A 4 4.97 -25.66 -11.66
N SER A 5 5.65 -24.95 -10.75
CA SER A 5 5.42 -25.08 -9.30
C SER A 5 4.21 -24.28 -8.84
N ALA A 6 4.05 -23.04 -9.31
CA ALA A 6 2.89 -22.21 -8.96
C ALA A 6 1.56 -22.81 -9.45
N LEU A 7 1.55 -23.39 -10.67
CA LEU A 7 0.37 -24.05 -11.21
C LEU A 7 0.00 -25.34 -10.44
N ALA A 8 1.01 -26.08 -9.97
CA ALA A 8 0.79 -27.26 -9.14
C ALA A 8 0.22 -26.88 -7.75
N LEU A 9 0.62 -25.72 -7.23
CA LEU A 9 0.17 -25.22 -5.93
C LEU A 9 -1.31 -24.85 -5.97
N VAL A 10 -1.70 -23.99 -6.92
CA VAL A 10 -3.12 -23.59 -7.10
C VAL A 10 -4.03 -24.81 -7.25
N VAL A 11 -3.60 -25.85 -7.99
CA VAL A 11 -4.37 -27.09 -8.15
C VAL A 11 -4.43 -27.90 -6.84
N VAL A 12 -3.37 -27.90 -6.04
CA VAL A 12 -3.35 -28.63 -4.76
C VAL A 12 -4.26 -27.97 -3.72
N LEU A 13 -4.33 -26.63 -3.70
CA LEU A 13 -5.12 -25.89 -2.73
C LEU A 13 -6.62 -25.97 -2.98
N LEU A 14 -7.03 -25.80 -4.21
CA LEU A 14 -8.43 -26.01 -4.59
C LEU A 14 -8.87 -27.49 -4.40
N VAL A 15 -7.92 -28.42 -4.33
CA VAL A 15 -8.20 -29.85 -4.09
C VAL A 15 -8.03 -30.24 -2.62
N ALA A 16 -7.22 -29.55 -1.83
CA ALA A 16 -7.01 -29.89 -0.42
C ALA A 16 -8.20 -29.51 0.49
N GLY A 17 -8.97 -28.49 0.12
CA GLY A 17 -10.27 -28.18 0.74
C GLY A 17 -11.46 -28.96 0.19
N ALA A 18 -11.27 -29.73 -0.88
CA ALA A 18 -12.33 -30.53 -1.48
C ALA A 18 -12.34 -31.95 -0.88
N ALA A 19 -13.46 -32.37 -0.33
CA ALA A 19 -13.73 -33.76 -0.07
C ALA A 19 -13.44 -34.60 -1.34
N PRO A 20 -13.00 -35.85 -1.24
CA PRO A 20 -12.57 -36.66 -2.38
C PRO A 20 -13.64 -36.68 -3.45
N ILE A 21 -13.29 -36.17 -4.63
CA ILE A 21 -14.18 -36.13 -5.80
C ILE A 21 -14.44 -37.56 -6.21
N ALA A 22 -15.55 -38.08 -5.74
CA ALA A 22 -16.14 -39.33 -6.25
C ALA A 22 -17.21 -38.92 -7.26
N THR A 23 -17.01 -39.32 -8.50
CA THR A 23 -17.89 -39.25 -9.64
C THR A 23 -17.81 -38.02 -10.53
N ALA A 24 -17.77 -38.28 -11.82
CA ALA A 24 -17.78 -37.36 -12.93
C ALA A 24 -19.11 -36.57 -13.09
N GLN A 25 -19.52 -35.89 -12.03
CA GLN A 25 -20.55 -34.89 -12.10
C GLN A 25 -19.82 -33.55 -12.29
N GLN A 26 -20.17 -32.84 -13.33
CA GLN A 26 -19.65 -31.52 -13.58
C GLN A 26 -19.81 -30.70 -12.29
N PRO A 27 -18.77 -30.09 -11.74
CA PRO A 27 -18.90 -29.37 -10.49
C PRO A 27 -19.93 -28.27 -10.70
N ASP A 28 -20.86 -28.22 -9.79
CA ASP A 28 -21.72 -27.06 -9.67
C ASP A 28 -20.80 -25.92 -9.18
N PHE A 29 -20.71 -24.80 -9.87
CA PHE A 29 -20.02 -23.59 -9.46
C PHE A 29 -20.68 -22.95 -8.23
N THR A 30 -21.41 -23.67 -7.49
CA THR A 30 -21.85 -23.29 -6.18
C THR A 30 -20.73 -23.59 -5.19
N GLN A 31 -20.38 -22.61 -4.48
CA GLN A 31 -19.47 -22.34 -3.40
C GLN A 31 -18.69 -23.51 -2.79
N GLU A 32 -19.36 -24.60 -2.44
CA GLU A 32 -18.81 -25.65 -1.57
C GLU A 32 -17.73 -26.54 -2.21
N HIS A 33 -17.47 -26.40 -3.50
CA HIS A 33 -16.59 -27.32 -4.22
C HIS A 33 -15.34 -26.68 -4.80
N TRP A 34 -15.34 -25.33 -4.93
CA TRP A 34 -14.31 -24.61 -5.68
C TRP A 34 -13.66 -23.50 -4.87
N TYR A 35 -14.36 -22.97 -3.88
CA TYR A 35 -14.00 -21.79 -3.14
C TYR A 35 -14.04 -22.05 -1.65
N HIS A 36 -13.25 -21.29 -0.90
CA HIS A 36 -13.30 -21.32 0.55
C HIS A 36 -14.67 -20.82 1.04
N SER A 37 -15.28 -21.59 1.93
CA SER A 37 -16.34 -21.10 2.80
C SER A 37 -15.71 -20.30 3.95
N TYR A 38 -16.50 -19.48 4.64
CA TYR A 38 -16.03 -18.83 5.87
C TYR A 38 -15.42 -19.82 6.88
N ALA A 39 -15.98 -21.02 6.98
CA ALA A 39 -15.51 -22.03 7.92
C ALA A 39 -14.14 -22.61 7.53
N THR A 40 -13.94 -22.96 6.27
CA THR A 40 -12.64 -23.47 5.79
C THR A 40 -11.57 -22.38 5.82
N LEU A 41 -11.90 -21.17 5.34
CA LEU A 41 -11.02 -20.01 5.41
C LEU A 41 -10.57 -19.71 6.86
N THR A 42 -11.49 -19.78 7.84
CA THR A 42 -11.14 -19.54 9.25
C THR A 42 -10.16 -20.59 9.77
N ILE A 43 -10.30 -21.85 9.36
CA ILE A 43 -9.38 -22.92 9.75
C ILE A 43 -7.98 -22.63 9.17
N ASP A 44 -7.90 -22.26 7.90
CA ASP A 44 -6.65 -22.07 7.20
C ASP A 44 -5.88 -20.85 7.73
N VAL A 45 -6.56 -19.71 7.95
CA VAL A 45 -5.88 -18.51 8.49
C VAL A 45 -5.42 -18.69 9.93
N GLN A 46 -6.13 -19.48 10.74
CA GLN A 46 -5.71 -19.83 12.09
C GLN A 46 -4.52 -20.80 12.06
N ALA A 47 -4.52 -21.76 11.13
CA ALA A 47 -3.37 -22.64 10.94
C ALA A 47 -2.11 -21.89 10.49
N TRP A 48 -2.24 -20.86 9.65
CA TRP A 48 -1.11 -20.03 9.25
C TRP A 48 -0.47 -19.28 10.44
N GLU A 49 -1.28 -18.74 11.36
CA GLU A 49 -0.75 -18.10 12.57
C GLU A 49 -0.03 -19.12 13.49
N ASP A 50 -0.59 -20.31 13.63
CA ASP A 50 0.00 -21.38 14.47
C ASP A 50 1.29 -21.96 13.84
N ASP A 51 1.32 -22.14 12.52
CA ASP A 51 2.42 -22.79 11.81
C ASP A 51 3.57 -21.81 11.43
N TYR A 52 3.27 -20.51 11.24
CA TYR A 52 4.22 -19.49 10.78
C TYR A 52 4.23 -18.21 11.66
N PRO A 53 4.34 -18.33 12.99
CA PRO A 53 4.20 -17.18 13.90
C PRO A 53 5.29 -16.11 13.73
N GLU A 54 6.39 -16.41 13.05
CA GLU A 54 7.47 -15.46 12.75
C GLU A 54 7.10 -14.48 11.65
N VAL A 55 6.13 -14.82 10.78
CA VAL A 55 5.71 -13.95 9.68
C VAL A 55 4.21 -13.65 9.67
N VAL A 56 3.38 -14.47 10.30
CA VAL A 56 1.93 -14.30 10.33
C VAL A 56 1.45 -13.81 11.69
N ARG A 57 0.55 -12.84 11.66
CA ARG A 57 -0.29 -12.42 12.81
C ARG A 57 -1.73 -12.36 12.34
N LEU A 58 -2.63 -12.96 13.10
CA LEU A 58 -4.06 -12.94 12.80
C LEU A 58 -4.77 -11.92 13.70
N VAL A 59 -5.42 -10.94 13.10
CA VAL A 59 -6.15 -9.88 13.81
C VAL A 59 -7.61 -9.90 13.39
N SER A 60 -8.52 -9.68 14.32
CA SER A 60 -9.93 -9.45 13.99
C SER A 60 -10.17 -7.96 13.87
N ALA A 61 -10.66 -7.50 12.72
CA ALA A 61 -11.13 -6.12 12.54
C ALA A 61 -12.48 -5.87 13.23
N GLY A 62 -13.21 -6.92 13.58
CA GLY A 62 -14.52 -6.89 14.20
C GLY A 62 -15.37 -8.09 13.79
N THR A 63 -16.68 -7.95 13.90
CA THR A 63 -17.61 -9.02 13.53
C THR A 63 -18.66 -8.51 12.55
N THR A 64 -19.11 -9.42 11.67
CA THR A 64 -20.27 -9.20 10.80
C THR A 64 -21.56 -9.13 11.61
N LEU A 65 -22.65 -8.82 10.94
CA LEU A 65 -23.98 -8.74 11.56
C LEU A 65 -24.37 -10.01 12.34
N TYR A 66 -23.99 -11.18 11.86
CA TYR A 66 -24.27 -12.47 12.53
C TYR A 66 -23.11 -12.97 13.42
N GLY A 67 -22.14 -12.11 13.67
CA GLY A 67 -21.07 -12.37 14.65
C GLY A 67 -19.91 -13.20 14.12
N ARG A 68 -19.75 -13.36 12.80
CA ARG A 68 -18.55 -13.96 12.19
C ARG A 68 -17.39 -12.98 12.23
N GLN A 69 -16.20 -13.45 12.55
CA GLN A 69 -15.00 -12.61 12.61
C GLN A 69 -14.60 -12.14 11.21
N GLN A 70 -14.23 -10.87 11.11
CA GLN A 70 -13.56 -10.33 9.94
C GLN A 70 -12.06 -10.44 10.16
N TRP A 71 -11.50 -11.55 9.70
CA TRP A 71 -10.08 -11.84 9.88
C TRP A 71 -9.22 -11.02 8.94
N VAL A 72 -8.16 -10.42 9.50
CA VAL A 72 -7.07 -9.80 8.73
C VAL A 72 -5.80 -10.58 9.01
N VAL A 73 -5.22 -11.13 7.96
CA VAL A 73 -3.91 -11.79 7.99
C VAL A 73 -2.85 -10.71 7.75
N GLN A 74 -2.03 -10.46 8.77
CA GLN A 74 -0.88 -9.57 8.68
C GLN A 74 0.36 -10.41 8.41
N ILE A 75 1.07 -10.13 7.31
CA ILE A 75 2.20 -10.93 6.86
C ILE A 75 3.42 -10.02 6.68
N SER A 76 4.51 -10.31 7.37
CA SER A 76 5.78 -9.60 7.29
C SER A 76 6.88 -10.40 7.99
N ASP A 77 8.14 -10.17 7.70
CA ASP A 77 9.23 -10.61 8.58
C ASP A 77 9.26 -9.73 9.84
N TRP A 78 8.58 -10.16 10.89
CA TRP A 78 8.45 -9.40 12.15
C TRP A 78 9.75 -9.30 12.94
N SER A 79 10.81 -10.01 12.55
CA SER A 79 12.15 -9.85 13.12
C SER A 79 12.87 -8.60 12.59
N VAL A 80 12.40 -8.03 11.48
CA VAL A 80 12.89 -6.82 10.83
C VAL A 80 11.91 -5.69 11.08
N GLU A 81 12.26 -4.73 11.93
CA GLU A 81 11.42 -3.57 12.25
C GLU A 81 11.44 -2.53 11.13
N ASN A 82 12.64 -2.24 10.62
CA ASN A 82 12.85 -1.28 9.54
C ASN A 82 13.65 -1.91 8.42
N LYS A 83 13.50 -1.39 7.20
CA LYS A 83 14.27 -1.80 6.03
C LYS A 83 15.78 -1.56 6.24
N SER A 84 16.60 -2.13 5.38
CA SER A 84 18.07 -2.05 5.46
C SER A 84 18.62 -0.62 5.38
N ASP A 85 17.88 0.32 4.81
CA ASP A 85 18.20 1.74 4.75
C ASP A 85 17.75 2.52 6.00
N GLY A 86 17.07 1.86 6.95
CA GLY A 86 16.55 2.43 8.18
C GLY A 86 15.16 3.05 8.05
N SER A 87 14.57 3.08 6.85
CA SER A 87 13.21 3.57 6.64
C SER A 87 12.16 2.55 7.08
N PRO A 88 10.93 2.98 7.43
CA PRO A 88 9.83 2.06 7.71
C PRO A 88 9.52 1.17 6.50
N LYS A 89 8.97 -0.01 6.77
CA LYS A 89 8.43 -0.87 5.71
C LYS A 89 7.27 -0.19 4.99
N GLU A 90 7.11 -0.51 3.71
CA GLU A 90 5.87 -0.19 2.99
C GLU A 90 4.71 -0.98 3.57
N LYS A 91 3.49 -0.41 3.46
CA LYS A 91 2.26 -1.12 3.84
C LYS A 91 1.37 -1.33 2.63
N VAL A 92 0.88 -2.54 2.49
CA VAL A 92 -0.12 -2.91 1.47
C VAL A 92 -1.36 -3.39 2.18
N TYR A 93 -2.50 -2.79 1.84
CA TYR A 93 -3.79 -3.25 2.30
C TYR A 93 -4.56 -3.90 1.16
N ILE A 94 -5.13 -5.06 1.43
CA ILE A 94 -5.96 -5.81 0.49
C ILE A 94 -7.22 -6.23 1.22
N ASP A 95 -8.37 -6.06 0.60
CA ASP A 95 -9.59 -6.70 1.05
C ASP A 95 -10.33 -7.39 -0.10
N GLY A 96 -11.06 -8.44 0.25
CA GLY A 96 -11.91 -9.19 -0.66
C GLY A 96 -13.27 -9.44 -0.07
N GLY A 97 -14.22 -9.87 -0.92
CA GLY A 97 -15.51 -10.33 -0.48
C GLY A 97 -16.43 -9.25 0.10
N HIS A 98 -16.39 -8.01 -0.39
CA HIS A 98 -17.46 -7.02 -0.14
C HIS A 98 -18.81 -7.58 -0.59
N HIS A 99 -18.84 -8.19 -1.77
CA HIS A 99 -19.98 -8.93 -2.26
C HIS A 99 -19.76 -10.41 -1.99
N GLY A 100 -20.66 -11.00 -1.22
CA GLY A 100 -20.47 -12.37 -0.73
C GLY A 100 -20.48 -13.45 -1.81
N ASN A 101 -21.12 -13.19 -2.94
CA ASN A 101 -21.18 -14.10 -4.08
C ASN A 101 -20.04 -13.92 -5.10
N GLU A 102 -19.10 -13.03 -4.86
CA GLU A 102 -17.95 -12.78 -5.72
C GLU A 102 -16.74 -13.60 -5.24
N HIS A 103 -16.83 -14.92 -5.43
CA HIS A 103 -15.87 -15.87 -4.84
C HIS A 103 -14.46 -15.77 -5.39
N LEU A 104 -14.28 -15.50 -6.70
CA LEU A 104 -12.94 -15.41 -7.30
C LEU A 104 -12.11 -14.30 -6.68
N GLY A 105 -12.72 -13.15 -6.37
CA GLY A 105 -12.03 -12.05 -5.69
C GLY A 105 -11.56 -12.45 -4.28
N THR A 106 -12.40 -13.21 -3.55
CA THR A 106 -12.03 -13.76 -2.24
C THR A 106 -10.87 -14.75 -2.35
N GLU A 107 -10.93 -15.67 -3.35
CA GLU A 107 -9.85 -16.62 -3.59
C GLU A 107 -8.54 -15.95 -4.01
N LEU A 108 -8.58 -14.89 -4.81
CA LEU A 108 -7.39 -14.15 -5.18
C LEU A 108 -6.73 -13.49 -3.95
N ALA A 109 -7.53 -12.96 -3.02
CA ALA A 109 -7.01 -12.43 -1.76
C ALA A 109 -6.37 -13.54 -0.91
N PHE A 110 -7.02 -14.71 -0.81
CA PHE A 110 -6.48 -15.87 -0.12
C PHE A 110 -5.15 -16.34 -0.73
N LEU A 111 -5.13 -16.57 -2.03
CA LEU A 111 -3.93 -17.02 -2.76
C LEU A 111 -2.79 -16.00 -2.68
N THR A 112 -3.12 -14.71 -2.61
CA THR A 112 -2.10 -13.67 -2.40
C THR A 112 -1.44 -13.82 -1.04
N ALA A 113 -2.20 -14.05 0.02
CA ALA A 113 -1.65 -14.30 1.36
C ALA A 113 -0.79 -15.57 1.38
N GLU A 114 -1.35 -16.67 0.90
CA GLU A 114 -0.72 -17.99 0.87
C GLU A 114 0.60 -17.97 0.11
N PHE A 115 0.66 -17.30 -1.06
CA PHE A 115 1.89 -17.20 -1.84
C PHE A 115 3.06 -16.66 -1.03
N TYR A 116 2.86 -15.62 -0.22
CA TYR A 116 3.93 -15.03 0.57
C TYR A 116 4.28 -15.88 1.80
N ILE A 117 3.30 -16.53 2.43
CA ILE A 117 3.51 -17.41 3.59
C ILE A 117 4.29 -18.68 3.17
N GLU A 118 3.83 -19.34 2.10
CA GLU A 118 4.50 -20.53 1.59
C GLU A 118 5.88 -20.20 1.00
N GLY A 119 5.97 -19.10 0.24
CA GLY A 119 7.24 -18.62 -0.31
C GLY A 119 8.27 -18.34 0.80
N TRP A 120 7.85 -17.78 1.94
CA TRP A 120 8.72 -17.65 3.12
C TRP A 120 9.18 -19.01 3.61
N SER A 121 8.27 -19.96 3.80
CA SER A 121 8.57 -21.32 4.27
C SER A 121 9.52 -22.08 3.33
N GLU A 122 9.35 -21.90 2.03
CA GLU A 122 10.19 -22.51 0.98
C GLU A 122 11.50 -21.73 0.71
N SER A 123 11.71 -20.62 1.41
CA SER A 123 12.86 -19.73 1.21
C SER A 123 12.92 -19.14 -0.20
N ASP A 124 11.76 -18.80 -0.77
CA ASP A 124 11.69 -18.07 -2.05
C ASP A 124 12.26 -16.66 -1.87
N PRO A 125 13.28 -16.28 -2.67
CA PRO A 125 13.96 -15.00 -2.49
C PRO A 125 13.05 -13.78 -2.74
N VAL A 126 12.00 -13.90 -3.56
CA VAL A 126 11.06 -12.81 -3.81
C VAL A 126 10.14 -12.61 -2.63
N ALA A 127 9.60 -13.70 -2.06
CA ALA A 127 8.77 -13.62 -0.87
C ALA A 127 9.55 -13.05 0.33
N ILE A 128 10.78 -13.53 0.54
CA ILE A 128 11.67 -13.02 1.61
C ILE A 128 11.94 -11.53 1.43
N GLU A 129 12.32 -11.09 0.22
CA GLU A 129 12.61 -9.69 -0.07
C GLU A 129 11.38 -8.81 0.20
N VAL A 130 10.20 -9.23 -0.24
CA VAL A 130 8.95 -8.50 0.00
C VAL A 130 8.67 -8.43 1.50
N LEU A 131 8.70 -9.52 2.24
CA LEU A 131 8.33 -9.54 3.66
C LEU A 131 9.35 -8.83 4.56
N GLN A 132 10.61 -8.70 4.13
CA GLN A 132 11.61 -7.88 4.83
C GLN A 132 11.42 -6.38 4.60
N ASN A 133 10.71 -5.98 3.55
CA ASN A 133 10.54 -4.58 3.17
C ASN A 133 9.09 -4.09 3.24
N THR A 134 8.12 -4.99 3.42
CA THR A 134 6.68 -4.69 3.32
C THR A 134 5.88 -5.39 4.42
N GLU A 135 4.87 -4.72 4.92
CA GLU A 135 3.81 -5.30 5.75
C GLU A 135 2.56 -5.47 4.88
N LEU A 136 2.12 -6.72 4.69
CA LEU A 136 0.88 -7.03 3.99
C LEU A 136 -0.24 -7.21 5.02
N HIS A 137 -1.34 -6.52 4.83
CA HIS A 137 -2.56 -6.63 5.63
C HIS A 137 -3.67 -7.10 4.71
N ILE A 138 -4.16 -8.32 4.88
CA ILE A 138 -5.12 -8.93 3.94
C ILE A 138 -6.39 -9.36 4.70
N MET A 139 -7.48 -8.61 4.50
CA MET A 139 -8.82 -9.00 4.92
C MET A 139 -9.45 -9.85 3.80
N ILE A 140 -9.31 -11.16 3.89
CA ILE A 140 -9.67 -12.05 2.77
C ILE A 140 -11.17 -12.04 2.48
N LEU A 141 -12.01 -11.97 3.52
CA LEU A 141 -13.47 -12.07 3.40
C LEU A 141 -14.16 -11.07 4.33
N LEU A 142 -14.58 -9.94 3.77
CA LEU A 142 -15.22 -8.85 4.51
C LEU A 142 -16.68 -9.19 4.87
N ASN A 143 -17.46 -9.72 3.92
CA ASN A 143 -18.87 -10.06 4.04
C ASN A 143 -19.07 -11.57 4.21
N ALA A 144 -18.62 -12.10 5.34
CA ALA A 144 -18.71 -13.53 5.62
C ALA A 144 -20.15 -14.06 5.69
N ASP A 145 -21.10 -13.23 6.11
CA ASP A 145 -22.51 -13.61 6.16
C ASP A 145 -23.14 -13.69 4.77
N GLY A 146 -22.80 -12.71 3.90
CA GLY A 146 -23.22 -12.72 2.51
C GLY A 146 -22.59 -13.88 1.72
N ASN A 147 -21.33 -14.21 1.98
CA ASN A 147 -20.64 -15.33 1.37
C ASN A 147 -21.32 -16.66 1.70
N ASP A 148 -21.65 -16.89 2.98
CA ASP A 148 -22.37 -18.09 3.42
C ASP A 148 -23.79 -18.21 2.82
N ALA A 149 -24.38 -17.06 2.46
CA ALA A 149 -25.71 -16.98 1.85
C ALA A 149 -25.66 -16.91 0.30
N ASP A 150 -24.51 -16.97 -0.32
CA ASP A 150 -24.29 -16.72 -1.76
C ASP A 150 -24.97 -15.42 -2.23
N SER A 151 -24.83 -14.37 -1.45
CA SER A 151 -25.51 -13.10 -1.64
C SER A 151 -24.52 -11.98 -1.94
N ARG A 152 -24.83 -11.14 -2.92
CA ARG A 152 -24.08 -9.91 -3.15
C ARG A 152 -24.08 -9.01 -1.91
N TRP A 153 -25.24 -8.86 -1.29
CA TRP A 153 -25.47 -7.95 -0.17
C TRP A 153 -25.13 -8.59 1.17
N ASN A 154 -24.96 -7.76 2.21
CA ASN A 154 -24.95 -8.28 3.57
C ASN A 154 -26.38 -8.70 4.02
N MET A 155 -26.52 -9.13 5.26
CA MET A 155 -27.80 -9.64 5.77
C MET A 155 -28.86 -8.55 6.06
N ASN A 156 -28.46 -7.26 6.00
CA ASN A 156 -29.36 -6.12 5.98
C ASN A 156 -29.77 -5.72 4.54
N GLN A 157 -29.39 -6.48 3.52
CA GLN A 157 -29.62 -6.20 2.11
C GLN A 157 -28.93 -4.89 1.65
N VAL A 158 -27.79 -4.57 2.26
CA VAL A 158 -26.96 -3.42 1.90
C VAL A 158 -25.81 -3.88 1.00
N ASP A 159 -25.56 -3.13 -0.09
CA ASP A 159 -24.35 -3.24 -0.90
C ASP A 159 -23.21 -2.60 -0.13
N LEU A 160 -22.32 -3.40 0.42
CA LEU A 160 -21.22 -2.93 1.26
C LEU A 160 -20.26 -2.03 0.49
N ASN A 161 -20.13 -2.21 -0.84
CA ASN A 161 -19.34 -1.32 -1.69
C ASN A 161 -20.13 -0.09 -2.18
N ARG A 162 -21.16 0.32 -1.44
CA ARG A 162 -21.90 1.58 -1.53
C ARG A 162 -22.07 2.25 -0.17
N ASN A 163 -21.42 1.72 0.87
CA ASN A 163 -21.65 2.12 2.26
C ASN A 163 -20.49 2.90 2.90
N TYR A 164 -19.46 3.29 2.12
CA TYR A 164 -18.32 4.08 2.60
C TYR A 164 -18.58 5.59 2.55
N ASP A 165 -18.02 6.35 3.50
CA ASP A 165 -18.20 7.80 3.65
C ASP A 165 -17.26 8.59 2.71
N HIS A 166 -17.43 8.38 1.39
CA HIS A 166 -16.84 9.25 0.38
C HIS A 166 -17.82 9.37 -0.77
N HIS A 167 -18.41 10.55 -0.93
CA HIS A 167 -19.51 10.77 -1.89
C HIS A 167 -20.66 9.76 -1.74
N TRP A 168 -20.91 9.31 -0.51
CA TRP A 168 -22.06 8.47 -0.22
C TRP A 168 -23.37 9.18 -0.58
N THR A 169 -24.34 8.44 -1.08
CA THR A 169 -25.64 8.99 -1.46
C THR A 169 -26.75 7.95 -1.34
N THR A 170 -27.95 8.41 -1.01
CA THR A 170 -29.18 7.59 -1.03
C THR A 170 -29.69 7.31 -2.44
N ASP A 171 -29.12 7.93 -3.47
CA ASP A 171 -29.48 7.68 -4.87
C ASP A 171 -28.92 6.33 -5.37
N GLU A 172 -27.90 5.79 -4.70
CA GLU A 172 -27.40 4.43 -4.94
C GLU A 172 -28.34 3.38 -4.35
N THR A 173 -28.57 2.32 -5.10
CA THR A 173 -29.40 1.21 -4.64
C THR A 173 -28.70 0.47 -3.51
N ALA A 174 -29.43 0.23 -2.40
CA ALA A 174 -28.95 -0.53 -1.24
C ALA A 174 -27.71 0.07 -0.56
N SER A 175 -27.54 1.39 -0.53
CA SER A 175 -26.39 2.06 0.11
C SER A 175 -26.44 2.08 1.66
N GLY A 176 -27.50 1.56 2.27
CA GLY A 176 -27.73 1.59 3.72
C GLY A 176 -28.38 2.88 4.22
N ASP A 177 -28.59 2.97 5.53
CA ASP A 177 -29.23 4.12 6.18
C ASP A 177 -28.31 5.35 6.32
N GLY A 178 -27.02 5.17 6.09
CA GLY A 178 -25.98 6.19 6.16
C GLY A 178 -24.63 5.58 5.84
N PRO A 179 -23.57 6.41 5.68
CA PRO A 179 -22.24 5.88 5.53
C PRO A 179 -21.85 5.08 6.77
N PHE A 180 -21.21 3.93 6.55
CA PHE A 180 -20.82 3.01 7.61
C PHE A 180 -21.97 2.54 8.52
N SER A 181 -23.20 2.47 7.98
CA SER A 181 -24.35 1.92 8.73
C SER A 181 -24.19 0.43 9.02
N GLU A 182 -23.36 -0.25 8.27
CA GLU A 182 -23.15 -1.69 8.39
C GLU A 182 -21.87 -2.00 9.21
N PRO A 183 -21.93 -3.01 10.12
CA PRO A 183 -20.78 -3.36 10.94
C PRO A 183 -19.56 -3.75 10.07
N GLU A 184 -19.78 -4.43 8.96
CA GLU A 184 -18.72 -4.92 8.08
C GLU A 184 -17.87 -3.77 7.52
N THR A 185 -18.48 -2.71 7.02
CA THR A 185 -17.79 -1.54 6.46
C THR A 185 -17.25 -0.62 7.54
N SER A 186 -17.96 -0.48 8.67
CA SER A 186 -17.50 0.29 9.83
C SER A 186 -16.24 -0.31 10.44
N ASN A 187 -16.18 -1.64 10.57
CA ASN A 187 -15.00 -2.35 11.08
C ASN A 187 -13.83 -2.23 10.10
N ASN A 188 -14.08 -2.36 8.78
CA ASN A 188 -13.05 -2.18 7.77
C ASN A 188 -12.45 -0.77 7.81
N ALA A 189 -13.27 0.26 7.86
CA ALA A 189 -12.80 1.64 7.99
C ALA A 189 -12.03 1.87 9.29
N ALA A 190 -12.49 1.32 10.41
CA ALA A 190 -11.77 1.39 11.69
C ALA A 190 -10.39 0.73 11.60
N TYR A 191 -10.30 -0.44 10.96
CA TYR A 191 -9.04 -1.12 10.70
C TYR A 191 -8.09 -0.27 9.86
N MET A 192 -8.60 0.35 8.78
CA MET A 192 -7.82 1.25 7.94
C MET A 192 -7.22 2.40 8.74
N HIS A 193 -8.01 3.01 9.63
CA HIS A 193 -7.57 4.12 10.48
C HIS A 193 -6.62 3.73 11.61
N GLU A 194 -6.67 2.50 12.07
CA GLU A 194 -5.85 2.04 13.20
C GLU A 194 -4.50 1.46 12.74
N TRP A 195 -4.50 0.66 11.66
CA TRP A 195 -3.36 -0.18 11.31
C TRP A 195 -2.63 0.24 10.04
N VAL A 196 -3.33 0.81 9.08
CA VAL A 196 -2.78 1.07 7.73
C VAL A 196 -3.00 2.51 7.27
N THR A 197 -2.99 3.48 8.18
CA THR A 197 -3.19 4.91 7.88
C THR A 197 -2.26 5.46 6.80
N ASP A 198 -1.11 4.85 6.61
CA ASP A 198 -0.04 5.26 5.70
C ASP A 198 0.21 4.25 4.57
N ALA A 199 -0.76 3.40 4.25
CA ALA A 199 -0.60 2.37 3.22
C ALA A 199 -0.13 2.95 1.89
N ASP A 200 0.77 2.22 1.25
CA ASP A 200 1.40 2.59 -0.03
C ASP A 200 0.66 1.98 -1.22
N LEU A 201 -0.26 1.05 -0.96
CA LEU A 201 -1.16 0.44 -1.94
C LEU A 201 -2.40 -0.09 -1.23
N TYR A 202 -3.56 0.07 -1.85
CA TYR A 202 -4.80 -0.61 -1.49
C TYR A 202 -5.43 -1.28 -2.71
N VAL A 203 -5.78 -2.55 -2.58
CA VAL A 203 -6.52 -3.28 -3.61
C VAL A 203 -7.75 -3.93 -2.99
N THR A 204 -8.93 -3.58 -3.50
CA THR A 204 -10.19 -4.24 -3.15
C THR A 204 -10.55 -5.23 -4.26
N MET A 205 -10.74 -6.50 -3.87
CA MET A 205 -10.94 -7.58 -4.82
C MET A 205 -12.40 -7.93 -4.99
N HIS A 206 -12.83 -7.94 -6.23
CA HIS A 206 -14.20 -8.17 -6.67
C HIS A 206 -14.25 -9.17 -7.84
N THR A 207 -15.45 -9.49 -8.29
CA THR A 207 -15.70 -10.29 -9.49
C THR A 207 -16.95 -9.78 -10.18
N GLY A 208 -16.90 -9.58 -11.49
CA GLY A 208 -18.07 -9.15 -12.26
C GLY A 208 -17.72 -8.56 -13.62
N THR A 209 -16.48 -8.11 -13.78
CA THR A 209 -15.90 -7.68 -15.06
C THR A 209 -14.39 -7.73 -14.97
N TRP A 210 -13.71 -8.13 -16.01
CA TRP A 210 -12.25 -8.24 -15.97
C TRP A 210 -11.58 -6.85 -16.14
N ILE A 211 -11.14 -6.26 -15.03
CA ILE A 211 -10.52 -4.92 -15.02
C ILE A 211 -9.76 -4.64 -13.71
N LEU A 212 -8.65 -3.92 -13.83
CA LEU A 212 -8.02 -3.23 -12.71
C LEU A 212 -8.42 -1.75 -12.76
N ALA A 213 -9.36 -1.35 -11.90
CA ALA A 213 -9.99 -0.04 -11.96
C ALA A 213 -9.46 0.91 -10.88
N TYR A 214 -8.90 2.06 -11.29
CA TYR A 214 -8.45 3.11 -10.37
C TYR A 214 -9.51 4.20 -10.16
N PRO A 215 -9.39 5.06 -9.12
CA PRO A 215 -10.33 6.15 -8.86
C PRO A 215 -10.45 7.13 -10.05
N TRP A 216 -11.56 7.78 -10.23
CA TRP A 216 -12.73 7.79 -9.37
C TRP A 216 -13.86 6.94 -9.95
N GLY A 217 -14.77 6.44 -9.07
CA GLY A 217 -16.03 5.86 -9.50
C GLY A 217 -17.15 6.91 -9.57
N PHE A 218 -17.20 7.86 -8.64
CA PHE A 218 -18.29 8.83 -8.52
C PHE A 218 -18.27 9.94 -9.61
N THR A 219 -17.15 10.16 -10.27
CA THR A 219 -16.98 11.23 -11.28
C THR A 219 -16.10 10.75 -12.44
N PRO A 220 -16.35 11.25 -13.67
CA PRO A 220 -15.46 10.98 -14.80
C PRO A 220 -14.14 11.78 -14.76
N ASN A 221 -13.97 12.68 -13.79
CA ASN A 221 -12.71 13.41 -13.62
C ASN A 221 -11.60 12.46 -13.22
N MET A 222 -10.39 12.70 -13.71
CA MET A 222 -9.21 11.93 -13.29
C MET A 222 -8.78 12.35 -11.88
N PRO A 223 -8.18 11.42 -11.10
CA PRO A 223 -7.57 11.75 -9.82
C PRO A 223 -6.37 12.69 -9.99
N SER A 224 -5.95 13.37 -8.92
CA SER A 224 -4.89 14.39 -8.98
C SER A 224 -3.54 13.84 -9.43
N ASP A 225 -3.28 12.57 -9.15
CA ASP A 225 -2.07 11.85 -9.54
C ASP A 225 -2.34 10.72 -10.55
N TYR A 226 -3.25 10.98 -11.52
CA TYR A 226 -3.60 9.99 -12.54
C TYR A 226 -2.39 9.44 -13.30
N GLU A 227 -1.31 10.22 -13.41
CA GLU A 227 -0.06 9.80 -14.03
C GLU A 227 0.59 8.60 -13.32
N LEU A 228 0.38 8.47 -11.99
CA LEU A 228 0.78 7.29 -11.24
C LEU A 228 0.05 6.03 -11.74
N PHE A 229 -1.27 6.12 -11.90
CA PHE A 229 -2.08 4.98 -12.35
C PHE A 229 -1.79 4.62 -13.80
N GLU A 230 -1.54 5.61 -14.65
CA GLU A 230 -1.13 5.37 -16.05
C GLU A 230 0.26 4.74 -16.14
N PHE A 231 1.19 5.18 -15.29
CA PHE A 231 2.51 4.53 -15.21
C PHE A 231 2.38 3.06 -14.79
N ILE A 232 1.60 2.76 -13.74
CA ILE A 232 1.36 1.38 -13.29
C ILE A 232 0.71 0.55 -14.41
N ARG A 233 -0.27 1.12 -15.13
CA ARG A 233 -0.89 0.48 -16.30
C ARG A 233 0.15 0.11 -17.35
N ASP A 234 0.95 1.08 -17.76
CA ASP A 234 1.91 0.91 -18.84
C ASP A 234 2.98 -0.12 -18.45
N ASP A 235 3.41 -0.10 -17.21
CA ASP A 235 4.40 -1.03 -16.66
C ASP A 235 3.85 -2.47 -16.55
N ILE A 236 2.59 -2.65 -16.12
CA ILE A 236 1.90 -3.95 -16.13
C ILE A 236 1.72 -4.46 -17.56
N HIS A 237 1.29 -3.60 -18.48
CA HIS A 237 1.09 -3.97 -19.87
C HIS A 237 2.40 -4.40 -20.56
N GLU A 238 3.53 -3.79 -20.21
CA GLU A 238 4.83 -4.14 -20.77
C GLU A 238 5.38 -5.45 -20.18
N ASN A 239 5.16 -5.70 -18.89
CA ASN A 239 5.89 -6.74 -18.18
C ASN A 239 5.05 -7.97 -17.80
N ILE A 240 3.71 -7.87 -17.73
CA ILE A 240 2.82 -8.94 -17.22
C ILE A 240 1.74 -9.30 -18.24
N ASP A 241 0.80 -8.39 -18.51
CA ASP A 241 -0.34 -8.65 -19.38
C ASP A 241 -0.78 -7.38 -20.12
N GLY A 242 -0.47 -7.30 -21.41
CA GLY A 242 -0.83 -6.18 -22.26
C GLY A 242 -2.33 -6.06 -22.59
N GLU A 243 -3.14 -7.06 -22.23
CA GLU A 243 -4.57 -7.09 -22.52
C GLU A 243 -5.44 -6.75 -21.32
N LEU A 244 -4.92 -6.81 -20.07
CA LEU A 244 -5.67 -6.46 -18.86
C LEU A 244 -6.18 -5.02 -18.96
N PRO A 245 -7.51 -4.77 -18.95
CA PRO A 245 -8.03 -3.42 -18.92
C PRO A 245 -7.65 -2.72 -17.61
N ILE A 246 -6.91 -1.61 -17.68
CA ILE A 246 -6.55 -0.78 -16.53
C ILE A 246 -7.05 0.63 -16.79
N ARG A 247 -8.10 1.06 -16.08
CA ARG A 247 -8.83 2.29 -16.40
C ARG A 247 -9.40 2.97 -15.15
N ASN A 248 -9.77 4.24 -15.32
CA ASN A 248 -10.63 4.93 -14.37
C ASN A 248 -11.98 4.18 -14.22
N ALA A 249 -12.42 3.96 -12.99
CA ALA A 249 -13.59 3.12 -12.70
C ALA A 249 -14.90 3.67 -13.24
N ASN A 250 -15.09 5.00 -13.21
CA ASN A 250 -16.31 5.63 -13.74
C ASN A 250 -16.50 5.32 -15.23
N ALA A 251 -15.40 5.35 -15.99
CA ALA A 251 -15.42 5.09 -17.42
C ALA A 251 -15.21 3.61 -17.77
N GLY A 252 -14.55 2.86 -16.92
CA GLY A 252 -14.17 1.46 -17.16
C GLY A 252 -15.25 0.47 -16.75
N ILE A 253 -16.02 0.80 -15.70
CA ILE A 253 -17.12 -0.03 -15.19
C ILE A 253 -18.42 0.75 -15.39
N TYR A 254 -18.77 1.61 -14.46
CA TYR A 254 -19.91 2.54 -14.47
C TYR A 254 -19.80 3.51 -13.29
N PRO A 255 -20.54 4.62 -13.28
CA PRO A 255 -20.56 5.56 -12.13
C PRO A 255 -21.01 4.84 -10.85
N THR A 256 -20.24 5.04 -9.75
CA THR A 256 -20.50 4.43 -8.44
C THR A 256 -20.19 5.42 -7.33
N HIS A 257 -20.94 5.39 -6.23
CA HIS A 257 -20.76 6.25 -5.07
C HIS A 257 -20.58 5.42 -3.79
N GLY A 258 -19.90 5.97 -2.79
CA GLY A 258 -19.73 5.31 -1.49
C GLY A 258 -18.92 4.01 -1.57
N THR A 259 -17.96 3.91 -2.51
CA THR A 259 -17.13 2.73 -2.68
C THR A 259 -15.89 2.75 -1.78
N SER A 260 -15.41 1.56 -1.42
CA SER A 260 -14.18 1.37 -0.64
C SER A 260 -12.95 1.94 -1.34
N ARG A 261 -12.83 1.77 -2.67
CA ARG A 261 -11.75 2.34 -3.48
C ARG A 261 -11.72 3.86 -3.38
N ASP A 262 -12.86 4.54 -3.62
CA ASP A 262 -12.90 5.99 -3.62
C ASP A 262 -12.68 6.55 -2.20
N TYR A 263 -13.11 5.84 -1.16
CA TYR A 263 -12.78 6.15 0.23
C TYR A 263 -11.28 5.97 0.53
N GLY A 264 -10.69 4.87 0.14
CA GLY A 264 -9.27 4.60 0.31
C GLY A 264 -8.39 5.65 -0.35
N TYR A 265 -8.75 6.11 -1.55
CA TYR A 265 -8.01 7.16 -2.24
C TYR A 265 -8.31 8.56 -1.66
N GLY A 266 -9.59 8.95 -1.58
CA GLY A 266 -9.99 10.32 -1.27
C GLY A 266 -9.87 10.68 0.20
N VAL A 267 -10.04 9.73 1.11
CA VAL A 267 -9.98 9.95 2.57
C VAL A 267 -8.66 9.47 3.15
N MET A 268 -8.25 8.24 2.83
CA MET A 268 -7.03 7.66 3.40
C MET A 268 -5.77 8.04 2.64
N GLY A 269 -5.89 8.47 1.38
CA GLY A 269 -4.76 8.90 0.56
C GLY A 269 -3.96 7.75 -0.06
N TYR A 270 -4.50 6.57 -0.19
CA TYR A 270 -3.82 5.43 -0.79
C TYR A 270 -3.86 5.48 -2.31
N PRO A 271 -2.85 5.00 -3.05
CA PRO A 271 -3.06 4.49 -4.40
C PRO A 271 -4.01 3.30 -4.33
N CYS A 272 -5.14 3.39 -5.03
CA CYS A 272 -6.20 2.39 -4.91
C CYS A 272 -6.59 1.78 -6.23
N PHE A 273 -6.90 0.48 -6.17
CA PHE A 273 -7.51 -0.24 -7.27
C PHE A 273 -8.69 -1.09 -6.78
N THR A 274 -9.72 -1.21 -7.61
CA THR A 274 -10.62 -2.36 -7.58
C THR A 274 -10.11 -3.35 -8.61
N PHE A 275 -9.79 -4.56 -8.18
CA PHE A 275 -9.48 -5.65 -9.09
C PHE A 275 -10.74 -6.51 -9.24
N GLU A 276 -11.40 -6.35 -10.36
CA GLU A 276 -12.50 -7.21 -10.80
C GLU A 276 -11.89 -8.38 -11.56
N THR A 277 -11.93 -9.57 -10.98
CA THR A 277 -11.15 -10.70 -11.46
C THR A 277 -11.65 -11.25 -12.79
N ASP A 278 -12.93 -11.59 -12.91
CA ASP A 278 -13.52 -12.07 -14.15
C ASP A 278 -14.97 -11.58 -14.27
N ASP A 279 -15.48 -11.46 -15.48
CA ASP A 279 -16.88 -11.12 -15.73
C ASP A 279 -17.80 -12.32 -15.73
N GLU A 280 -17.24 -13.53 -15.77
CA GLU A 280 -17.97 -14.78 -15.99
C GLU A 280 -17.67 -15.84 -14.92
N GLN A 281 -17.41 -15.46 -13.66
CA GLN A 281 -17.04 -16.39 -12.59
C GLN A 281 -17.98 -17.62 -12.50
N PHE A 282 -19.27 -17.44 -12.78
CA PHE A 282 -20.26 -18.51 -12.75
C PHE A 282 -20.35 -19.30 -14.07
N LEU A 283 -19.64 -18.87 -15.10
CA LEU A 283 -19.63 -19.50 -16.43
C LEU A 283 -18.31 -20.23 -16.71
N LEU A 284 -17.30 -20.08 -15.87
CA LEU A 284 -16.07 -20.85 -15.99
C LEU A 284 -16.41 -22.34 -15.87
N GLY A 285 -16.07 -23.09 -16.91
CA GLY A 285 -16.59 -24.46 -17.09
C GLY A 285 -15.79 -25.54 -16.40
N SER A 286 -14.60 -25.19 -15.80
CA SER A 286 -13.72 -26.18 -15.21
C SER A 286 -12.80 -25.59 -14.16
N LEU A 287 -12.32 -26.41 -13.21
CA LEU A 287 -11.29 -26.05 -12.26
C LEU A 287 -10.03 -25.52 -12.94
N GLN A 288 -9.70 -26.06 -14.10
CA GLN A 288 -8.52 -25.61 -14.84
C GLN A 288 -8.68 -24.16 -15.32
N GLU A 289 -9.85 -23.77 -15.82
CA GLU A 289 -10.10 -22.38 -16.23
C GLU A 289 -10.05 -21.41 -15.05
N VAL A 290 -10.63 -21.78 -13.91
CA VAL A 290 -10.51 -21.01 -12.64
C VAL A 290 -9.05 -20.86 -12.24
N SER A 291 -8.31 -21.98 -12.23
CA SER A 291 -6.89 -22.00 -11.84
C SER A 291 -6.01 -21.16 -12.77
N ASP A 292 -6.23 -21.24 -14.09
CA ASP A 292 -5.47 -20.47 -15.08
C ASP A 292 -5.74 -18.97 -14.93
N ARG A 293 -6.98 -18.59 -14.66
CA ARG A 293 -7.38 -17.21 -14.41
C ARG A 293 -6.73 -16.65 -13.15
N LEU A 294 -6.91 -17.33 -12.03
CA LEU A 294 -6.33 -16.92 -10.75
C LEU A 294 -4.80 -16.88 -10.77
N ALA A 295 -4.16 -17.76 -11.55
CA ALA A 295 -2.68 -17.74 -11.68
C ALA A 295 -2.18 -16.47 -12.37
N LEU A 296 -2.85 -16.00 -13.42
CA LEU A 296 -2.52 -14.74 -14.10
C LEU A 296 -2.76 -13.53 -13.19
N GLU A 297 -3.90 -13.50 -12.53
CA GLU A 297 -4.27 -12.40 -11.64
C GLU A 297 -3.38 -12.33 -10.39
N LEU A 298 -2.98 -13.48 -9.85
CA LEU A 298 -1.98 -13.55 -8.79
C LEU A 298 -0.62 -12.97 -9.24
N GLU A 299 -0.23 -13.18 -10.50
CA GLU A 299 0.99 -12.58 -11.05
C GLU A 299 0.90 -11.05 -11.07
N VAL A 300 -0.25 -10.48 -11.45
CA VAL A 300 -0.52 -9.05 -11.35
C VAL A 300 -0.41 -8.56 -9.90
N MET A 301 -1.02 -9.26 -8.95
CA MET A 301 -0.95 -8.89 -7.52
C MET A 301 0.48 -8.95 -6.99
N ARG A 302 1.24 -9.98 -7.31
CA ARG A 302 2.65 -10.10 -6.95
C ARG A 302 3.48 -8.94 -7.51
N TYR A 303 3.21 -8.56 -8.76
CA TYR A 303 3.87 -7.44 -9.41
C TYR A 303 3.54 -6.12 -8.69
N LEU A 304 2.27 -5.87 -8.39
CA LEU A 304 1.80 -4.70 -7.66
C LEU A 304 2.49 -4.59 -6.28
N ILE A 305 2.57 -5.68 -5.54
CA ILE A 305 3.17 -5.73 -4.21
C ILE A 305 4.69 -5.58 -4.27
N SER A 306 5.36 -6.30 -5.15
CA SER A 306 6.84 -6.27 -5.24
C SER A 306 7.41 -4.92 -5.70
N ASN A 307 6.59 -4.10 -6.35
CA ASN A 307 7.01 -2.79 -6.85
C ASN A 307 6.44 -1.61 -6.06
N VAL A 308 5.72 -1.87 -4.96
CA VAL A 308 4.99 -0.84 -4.20
C VAL A 308 5.84 0.36 -3.82
N TRP A 309 7.09 0.15 -3.49
CA TRP A 309 7.99 1.22 -3.06
C TRP A 309 8.40 2.18 -4.19
N TYR A 310 8.28 1.80 -5.46
CA TYR A 310 8.59 2.65 -6.61
C TYR A 310 7.47 3.63 -6.95
N TRP A 311 6.25 3.38 -6.51
CA TRP A 311 5.09 4.15 -6.96
C TRP A 311 4.81 5.39 -6.15
N ARG A 312 5.42 5.53 -5.00
CA ARG A 312 5.45 6.78 -4.25
C ARG A 312 6.74 7.55 -4.48
N ALA A 313 6.73 8.84 -4.20
CA ALA A 313 7.94 9.63 -4.17
C ALA A 313 8.88 9.15 -3.05
N ARG A 314 10.17 9.09 -3.37
CA ARG A 314 11.26 8.77 -2.45
C ARG A 314 12.39 9.72 -2.67
N LEU A 315 12.41 10.80 -1.89
CA LEU A 315 13.43 11.80 -2.04
C LEU A 315 14.68 11.41 -1.24
N SER A 316 15.82 11.57 -1.88
CA SER A 316 17.13 11.41 -1.27
C SER A 316 17.92 12.70 -1.46
N VAL A 317 18.46 13.25 -0.40
CA VAL A 317 19.32 14.42 -0.47
C VAL A 317 20.71 14.00 -0.90
N ASP A 318 21.16 14.50 -2.06
CA ASP A 318 22.48 14.22 -2.59
C ASP A 318 23.54 15.20 -2.00
N SER A 319 23.15 16.46 -1.87
CA SER A 319 23.99 17.50 -1.23
C SER A 319 23.15 18.67 -0.73
N LEU A 320 23.66 19.33 0.30
CA LEU A 320 23.13 20.56 0.86
C LEU A 320 24.30 21.52 1.11
N GLU A 321 24.36 22.62 0.35
CA GLU A 321 25.50 23.57 0.39
C GLU A 321 25.02 24.99 0.72
N PHE A 322 25.69 25.64 1.66
CA PHE A 322 25.38 27.01 2.07
C PHE A 322 26.28 28.01 1.37
N GLY A 323 25.67 29.02 0.75
CA GLY A 323 26.37 30.12 0.09
C GLY A 323 25.66 31.46 0.31
N GLY A 324 26.22 32.32 1.15
CA GLY A 324 25.61 33.63 1.47
C GLY A 324 24.21 33.46 2.10
N ASN A 325 23.18 34.02 1.45
CA ASN A 325 21.80 33.95 1.92
C ASN A 325 21.00 32.81 1.25
N PHE A 326 21.67 31.82 0.67
CA PHE A 326 20.99 30.72 -0.06
C PHE A 326 21.49 29.37 0.41
N VAL A 327 20.63 28.39 0.26
CA VAL A 327 20.96 26.97 0.34
C VAL A 327 20.79 26.40 -1.07
N ASP A 328 21.86 25.83 -1.61
CA ASP A 328 21.82 25.01 -2.82
C ASP A 328 21.60 23.56 -2.41
N LEU A 329 20.40 23.06 -2.67
CA LEU A 329 19.93 21.71 -2.34
C LEU A 329 19.86 20.86 -3.59
N SER A 330 20.47 19.68 -3.55
CA SER A 330 20.42 18.68 -4.61
C SER A 330 19.65 17.47 -4.11
N VAL A 331 18.57 17.09 -4.79
CA VAL A 331 17.66 16.03 -4.38
C VAL A 331 17.34 15.12 -5.56
N SER A 332 17.44 13.83 -5.34
CA SER A 332 16.99 12.77 -6.27
C SER A 332 15.67 12.18 -5.81
N ASN A 333 14.75 11.96 -6.76
CA ASN A 333 13.54 11.16 -6.52
C ASN A 333 13.76 9.76 -7.07
N LEU A 334 13.88 8.79 -6.18
CA LEU A 334 14.08 7.39 -6.50
C LEU A 334 12.76 6.69 -6.85
N GLY A 335 11.61 7.31 -6.55
CA GLY A 335 10.30 6.84 -6.97
C GLY A 335 10.11 6.99 -8.47
N ARG A 336 9.39 6.05 -9.11
CA ARG A 336 9.24 5.98 -10.56
C ARG A 336 7.96 6.62 -11.07
N ALA A 337 6.95 6.74 -10.23
CA ALA A 337 5.59 7.08 -10.65
C ALA A 337 5.00 8.33 -9.99
N SER A 338 5.65 8.92 -9.01
CA SER A 338 5.10 10.07 -8.27
C SER A 338 6.08 11.23 -8.21
N THR A 339 5.59 12.43 -8.56
CA THR A 339 6.25 13.70 -8.26
C THR A 339 6.00 14.08 -6.82
N ALA A 340 7.00 14.60 -6.12
CA ALA A 340 6.85 15.14 -4.79
C ALA A 340 6.92 16.67 -4.78
N ASN A 341 6.03 17.30 -4.01
CA ASN A 341 6.26 18.65 -3.50
C ASN A 341 7.01 18.54 -2.18
N ALA A 342 8.04 19.37 -2.01
CA ALA A 342 8.93 19.29 -0.86
C ALA A 342 9.26 20.67 -0.28
N THR A 343 9.65 20.68 0.99
CA THR A 343 10.19 21.82 1.72
C THR A 343 11.38 21.36 2.56
N LEU A 344 12.40 22.20 2.67
CA LEU A 344 13.51 21.99 3.59
C LEU A 344 13.22 22.71 4.90
N HIS A 345 13.32 22.00 6.02
CA HIS A 345 13.12 22.55 7.37
C HIS A 345 14.43 22.54 8.14
N TYR A 346 14.63 23.56 8.99
CA TYR A 346 15.65 23.55 10.01
C TYR A 346 14.99 23.50 11.39
N ILE A 347 15.37 22.53 12.18
CA ILE A 347 14.73 22.14 13.43
C ILE A 347 15.78 22.26 14.55
N ASP A 348 15.40 22.81 15.70
CA ASP A 348 16.29 22.92 16.84
C ASP A 348 16.40 21.61 17.64
N GLY A 349 17.29 21.64 18.67
CA GLY A 349 17.48 20.47 19.53
C GLY A 349 16.28 20.11 20.42
N ALA A 350 15.24 20.94 20.45
CA ALA A 350 13.97 20.66 21.13
C ALA A 350 12.89 20.09 20.18
N GLY A 351 13.18 20.03 18.88
CA GLY A 351 12.22 19.56 17.86
C GLY A 351 11.35 20.67 17.27
N GLU A 352 11.64 21.93 17.54
CA GLU A 352 10.84 23.05 17.03
C GLU A 352 11.39 23.57 15.71
N VAL A 353 10.50 23.82 14.73
CA VAL A 353 10.87 24.35 13.42
C VAL A 353 11.28 25.82 13.57
N GLN A 354 12.54 26.12 13.30
CA GLN A 354 13.10 27.46 13.35
C GLN A 354 13.07 28.18 12.00
N TRP A 355 13.07 27.42 10.91
CA TRP A 355 13.03 27.96 9.57
C TRP A 355 12.53 26.88 8.59
N HIS A 356 11.89 27.30 7.52
CA HIS A 356 11.55 26.44 6.38
C HIS A 356 11.72 27.18 5.05
N SER A 357 12.07 26.43 4.02
CA SER A 357 12.17 26.97 2.65
C SER A 357 10.81 27.21 2.02
N GLY A 358 10.77 27.88 0.87
CA GLY A 358 9.65 27.78 -0.04
C GLY A 358 9.51 26.36 -0.63
N ASN A 359 8.33 26.06 -1.18
CA ASN A 359 8.04 24.78 -1.84
C ASN A 359 8.85 24.63 -3.13
N PHE A 360 9.28 23.41 -3.41
CA PHE A 360 9.83 22.98 -4.69
C PHE A 360 9.31 21.59 -5.05
N SER A 361 9.44 21.21 -6.33
CA SER A 361 8.95 19.92 -6.81
C SER A 361 10.10 19.08 -7.37
N VAL A 362 10.05 17.76 -7.13
CA VAL A 362 10.98 16.78 -7.68
C VAL A 362 10.18 15.72 -8.42
N ASN A 363 10.32 15.69 -9.74
CA ASN A 363 9.60 14.76 -10.59
C ASN A 363 10.07 13.31 -10.36
N ALA A 364 9.17 12.36 -10.64
CA ALA A 364 9.48 10.94 -10.60
C ALA A 364 10.73 10.60 -11.43
N SER A 365 11.55 9.70 -10.94
CA SER A 365 12.81 9.25 -11.58
C SER A 365 13.76 10.39 -11.98
N ASN A 366 13.71 11.53 -11.29
CA ASN A 366 14.44 12.71 -11.66
C ASN A 366 15.31 13.26 -10.53
N HIS A 367 16.21 14.16 -10.91
CA HIS A 367 17.09 14.90 -10.02
C HIS A 367 16.82 16.40 -10.14
N THR A 368 16.71 17.09 -9.02
CA THR A 368 16.40 18.52 -8.97
C THR A 368 17.47 19.24 -8.15
N LYS A 369 17.90 20.40 -8.66
CA LYS A 369 18.67 21.36 -7.89
C LYS A 369 17.79 22.55 -7.55
N ALA A 370 17.58 22.77 -6.26
CA ALA A 370 16.79 23.89 -5.75
C ALA A 370 17.72 24.90 -5.07
N LYS A 371 17.59 26.18 -5.44
CA LYS A 371 18.25 27.28 -4.75
C LYS A 371 17.22 27.95 -3.85
N LEU A 372 17.36 27.74 -2.55
CA LEU A 372 16.40 28.14 -1.52
C LEU A 372 16.88 29.39 -0.81
N ASP A 373 15.99 30.37 -0.62
CA ASP A 373 16.31 31.56 0.18
C ASP A 373 16.44 31.19 1.67
N ALA A 374 17.59 31.44 2.21
CA ALA A 374 17.96 31.19 3.61
C ALA A 374 18.35 32.47 4.36
N SER A 375 17.93 33.63 3.85
CA SER A 375 18.27 34.94 4.47
C SER A 375 17.76 35.09 5.91
N GLU A 376 16.68 34.36 6.26
CA GLU A 376 16.09 34.32 7.59
C GLU A 376 16.56 33.14 8.44
N LEU A 377 17.39 32.25 7.88
CA LEU A 377 17.88 31.07 8.58
C LEU A 377 18.90 31.50 9.67
N SER A 378 18.62 31.17 10.91
CA SER A 378 19.54 31.31 12.03
C SER A 378 19.81 29.94 12.65
N MET A 379 21.01 29.43 12.43
CA MET A 379 21.39 28.12 12.98
C MET A 379 21.66 28.23 14.47
N VAL A 380 21.17 27.25 15.23
CA VAL A 380 21.34 27.11 16.67
C VAL A 380 22.11 25.82 16.99
N ASP A 381 22.73 25.77 18.17
CA ASP A 381 23.45 24.55 18.59
C ASP A 381 22.50 23.38 18.77
N GLY A 382 22.88 22.23 18.25
CA GLY A 382 22.05 21.01 18.27
C GLY A 382 20.92 20.97 17.24
N GLY A 383 20.80 21.98 16.36
CA GLY A 383 19.82 21.97 15.28
C GLY A 383 20.23 21.06 14.10
N TYR A 384 19.26 20.65 13.33
CA TYR A 384 19.43 19.76 12.18
C TYR A 384 18.46 20.10 11.07
N PHE A 385 18.71 19.56 9.86
CA PHE A 385 17.82 19.73 8.71
C PHE A 385 16.96 18.50 8.51
N GLU A 386 15.71 18.73 8.12
CA GLU A 386 14.78 17.71 7.63
C GLU A 386 14.24 18.09 6.27
N LEU A 387 14.13 17.11 5.37
CA LEU A 387 13.40 17.23 4.13
C LEU A 387 11.97 16.75 4.36
N HIS A 388 10.99 17.64 4.20
CA HIS A 388 9.58 17.31 4.28
C HIS A 388 9.03 17.25 2.87
N TYR A 389 8.40 16.13 2.50
CA TYR A 389 7.83 15.96 1.16
C TYR A 389 6.56 15.12 1.15
N GLN A 390 5.73 15.34 0.14
CA GLN A 390 4.55 14.55 -0.10
C GLN A 390 4.93 13.19 -0.71
N LYS A 391 4.37 12.10 -0.20
CA LYS A 391 4.52 10.77 -0.81
C LYS A 391 3.97 10.76 -2.23
N ARG A 392 2.85 11.47 -2.46
CA ARG A 392 2.14 11.55 -3.74
C ARG A 392 1.44 12.89 -3.86
N VAL A 393 1.16 13.31 -5.09
CA VAL A 393 0.26 14.42 -5.38
C VAL A 393 -1.16 13.87 -5.46
N ILE A 394 -1.85 13.84 -4.33
CA ILE A 394 -3.21 13.32 -4.18
C ILE A 394 -4.09 14.32 -3.42
N ASP A 395 -5.41 14.12 -3.44
CA ASP A 395 -6.36 15.00 -2.75
C ASP A 395 -6.17 14.97 -1.21
N ALA A 396 -5.84 13.81 -0.64
CA ALA A 396 -5.41 13.65 0.74
C ALA A 396 -3.89 13.45 0.78
N ALA A 397 -3.14 14.53 1.09
CA ALA A 397 -1.68 14.50 1.06
C ALA A 397 -1.09 13.80 2.28
N LEU A 398 -0.19 12.85 2.04
CA LEU A 398 0.64 12.20 3.07
C LEU A 398 2.06 12.76 2.99
N TRP A 399 2.59 13.17 4.14
CA TRP A 399 3.92 13.77 4.25
C TRP A 399 4.92 12.81 4.88
N VAL A 400 6.15 12.86 4.37
CA VAL A 400 7.32 12.18 4.93
C VAL A 400 8.27 13.25 5.46
N ASN A 401 8.81 13.02 6.65
CA ASN A 401 9.81 13.88 7.30
C ASN A 401 11.10 13.08 7.44
N GLU A 402 12.10 13.42 6.66
CA GLU A 402 13.39 12.71 6.65
C GLU A 402 14.51 13.60 7.17
N PRO A 403 15.16 13.25 8.31
CA PRO A 403 16.34 13.93 8.81
C PRO A 403 17.51 13.82 7.82
N ILE A 404 18.13 14.95 7.50
CA ILE A 404 19.29 14.98 6.61
C ILE A 404 20.55 14.68 7.42
N ASN A 405 21.36 13.75 6.93
CA ASN A 405 22.62 13.43 7.55
C ASN A 405 23.57 14.65 7.52
N ASN A 406 24.04 15.08 8.67
CA ASN A 406 24.91 16.24 8.81
C ASN A 406 26.21 16.17 7.97
N SER A 407 26.64 14.95 7.58
CA SER A 407 27.79 14.79 6.67
C SER A 407 27.53 15.27 5.24
N MET A 408 26.27 15.46 4.86
CA MET A 408 25.86 16.00 3.56
C MET A 408 25.81 17.54 3.55
N VAL A 409 25.85 18.16 4.73
CA VAL A 409 25.82 19.62 4.88
C VAL A 409 27.21 20.19 4.67
N LYS A 410 27.38 21.04 3.67
CA LYS A 410 28.66 21.69 3.32
C LYS A 410 28.51 23.20 3.32
N LEU A 411 29.56 23.87 3.70
CA LEU A 411 29.72 25.33 3.47
C LEU A 411 30.39 25.50 2.11
N GLN A 412 29.82 26.32 1.22
CA GLN A 412 30.55 26.77 0.04
C GLN A 412 31.79 27.53 0.52
N GLU A 413 32.99 27.14 0.08
CA GLU A 413 34.20 27.95 0.24
C GLU A 413 33.98 29.23 -0.57
N GLU A 414 33.83 30.36 0.10
CA GLU A 414 33.91 31.64 -0.58
C GLU A 414 35.27 31.71 -1.30
N ASP A 415 35.26 32.01 -2.61
CA ASP A 415 36.44 32.34 -3.36
C ASP A 415 37.09 33.56 -2.67
N SER A 416 38.00 33.29 -1.78
CA SER A 416 38.51 34.22 -0.76
C SER A 416 39.43 35.24 -1.37
N GLY A 417 38.82 36.33 -1.74
CA GLY A 417 39.49 37.58 -1.62
C GLY A 417 38.89 38.36 -0.46
N TRP A 418 39.30 38.17 0.75
CA TRP A 418 39.04 39.01 1.95
C TRP A 418 38.28 38.32 3.11
N LEU A 419 39.07 38.18 4.18
CA LEU A 419 38.71 38.13 5.61
C LEU A 419 37.60 37.14 6.08
N LEU A 420 38.05 36.17 6.86
CA LEU A 420 37.27 35.26 7.69
C LEU A 420 36.17 36.00 8.47
N PRO A 421 34.89 35.59 8.34
CA PRO A 421 33.90 35.97 9.32
C PRO A 421 34.08 35.20 10.63
N ALA A 422 33.52 35.74 11.68
CA ALA A 422 33.73 35.40 13.07
C ALA A 422 33.74 33.90 13.41
N PRO A 423 34.47 33.47 14.44
CA PRO A 423 34.72 32.04 14.79
C PRO A 423 33.49 31.21 15.21
N SER A 424 32.30 31.77 15.17
CA SER A 424 31.07 31.12 15.64
C SER A 424 30.56 29.99 14.73
N ILE A 425 30.68 30.10 13.40
CA ILE A 425 30.12 29.10 12.46
C ILE A 425 31.01 27.83 12.40
N LEU A 426 32.33 28.00 12.43
CA LEU A 426 33.27 26.88 12.46
C LEU A 426 33.17 26.07 13.77
N MET A 427 32.84 26.74 14.88
CA MET A 427 32.64 26.10 16.19
C MET A 427 31.31 25.31 16.22
N VAL A 428 30.26 25.77 15.55
CA VAL A 428 28.97 25.05 15.47
C VAL A 428 29.12 23.73 14.71
N ILE A 429 29.84 23.72 13.59
CA ILE A 429 30.07 22.47 12.80
C ILE A 429 30.97 21.50 13.57
N ILE A 430 31.99 21.98 14.27
CA ILE A 430 32.84 21.13 15.11
C ILE A 430 32.07 20.61 16.33
N SER A 431 31.16 21.40 16.90
CA SER A 431 30.30 20.97 18.02
C SER A 431 29.27 19.92 17.58
N ILE A 432 28.68 20.05 16.38
CA ILE A 432 27.76 19.06 15.79
C ILE A 432 28.49 17.73 15.52
N ALA A 433 29.71 17.78 14.96
CA ALA A 433 30.52 16.59 14.72
C ALA A 433 30.93 15.88 16.03
N LEU A 434 31.24 16.64 17.10
CA LEU A 434 31.58 16.09 18.41
C LEU A 434 30.34 15.53 19.16
N ALA A 435 29.17 16.16 19.00
CA ALA A 435 27.92 15.64 19.59
C ALA A 435 27.50 14.32 18.95
N ALA A 436 27.62 14.18 17.63
CA ALA A 436 27.33 12.93 16.89
C ALA A 436 28.29 11.79 17.31
N ILE A 437 29.57 12.08 17.55
CA ILE A 437 30.55 11.11 18.05
C ILE A 437 30.22 10.68 19.49
N ASN A 438 29.80 11.62 20.35
CA ASN A 438 29.43 11.31 21.74
C ASN A 438 28.11 10.57 21.88
N SER A 439 27.15 10.80 20.99
CA SER A 439 25.88 10.02 20.98
C SER A 439 26.08 8.58 20.54
N ARG A 440 27.01 8.32 19.62
CA ARG A 440 27.40 6.95 19.23
C ARG A 440 28.09 6.18 20.37
N ASN A 441 28.93 6.85 21.15
CA ASN A 441 29.64 6.22 22.26
C ASN A 441 28.73 5.89 23.46
N ARG A 442 27.57 6.55 23.63
CA ARG A 442 26.61 6.27 24.69
C ARG A 442 25.68 5.09 24.40
N LYS A 443 25.54 4.67 23.12
CA LYS A 443 24.76 3.50 22.73
C LYS A 443 25.54 2.18 22.84
N PHE A 444 26.84 2.23 23.14
CA PHE A 444 27.67 1.02 23.38
C PHE A 444 27.92 0.73 24.86
N GLU A 445 27.34 1.50 25.80
CA GLU A 445 27.47 1.30 27.25
C GLU A 445 26.13 1.06 27.98
N GLN A 446 25.10 0.65 27.25
CA GLN A 446 23.88 0.11 27.84
C GLN A 446 23.60 -1.30 27.17
#